data_98d87cb0bad925cfa39d03a4061a2747
#
_entry.id   98d87cb0bad925cfa39d03a4061a2747
#
_cell.length_a   1.000
_cell.length_b   1.000
_cell.length_c   1.000
_cell.angle_alpha   90.00
_cell.angle_beta   90.00
_cell.angle_gamma   90.00
#
_symmetry.space_group_name_H-M   'P 1'
#
loop_
_entity.id
_entity.type
_entity.pdbx_description
1 polymer ?
#
loop_
_entity_poly.entity_id
_entity_poly.type
_entity_poly.pdbx_seq_one_letter_code
_entity_poly.pdbx_strand_id
1 'polypeptide(L)'
;MRARYGVPLKVTAVGAAVGAAGLAYAAGFEARSFRLRRVTVPVLPHGARPLRVLQVSDIHMVSGQRKKRAWLQSLAGLRPDFVVNTGDNLSDPEAVPEVLDALGPLMEFPGVYVFGSNDYYGPKLRNPGRYLLEKIQGKHGLNGNEPAVGVVHNPWEPMRDAFDEAGWLNLTNTRGRLKLDGTEIAFTGLDDPHIKRDRYAEVQDGPETGADLSIGVVHAPYLRSLDAFTADGYPLILAGHTHGGQLCIPFYGALVTNCDLDTDRVKGLSTHTAGDHRAYLHVSAGCGTNRYTPVRFACPPEVTLLTLVGRG
;
A
#
# COMPACT_ATOMS: atom_id res chain seq x y z
N MET A 1 -46.55 -32.00 -7.35
CA MET A 1 -45.31 -32.34 -8.04
C MET A 1 -44.43 -31.09 -8.20
N ARG A 2 -43.33 -30.94 -7.43
CA ARG A 2 -42.38 -29.86 -7.60
C ARG A 2 -41.30 -30.34 -8.56
N ALA A 3 -41.25 -29.77 -9.77
CA ALA A 3 -40.17 -30.02 -10.71
C ALA A 3 -38.86 -29.52 -10.12
N ARG A 4 -37.97 -30.43 -9.74
CA ARG A 4 -36.55 -30.10 -9.43
C ARG A 4 -35.85 -29.85 -10.76
N TYR A 5 -35.63 -28.59 -11.10
CA TYR A 5 -34.74 -28.22 -12.18
C TYR A 5 -33.29 -28.54 -11.76
N GLY A 6 -32.82 -29.75 -12.08
CA GLY A 6 -31.40 -30.10 -11.94
C GLY A 6 -30.62 -29.32 -12.98
N VAL A 7 -29.63 -28.51 -12.55
CA VAL A 7 -28.66 -27.90 -13.47
C VAL A 7 -27.96 -29.02 -14.22
N PRO A 8 -27.93 -29.03 -15.55
CA PRO A 8 -27.32 -30.13 -16.28
C PRO A 8 -25.84 -30.23 -15.96
N LEU A 9 -25.36 -31.46 -15.70
CA LEU A 9 -23.98 -31.77 -15.25
C LEU A 9 -22.90 -31.09 -16.13
N LYS A 10 -23.18 -30.94 -17.44
CA LYS A 10 -22.29 -30.24 -18.40
C LYS A 10 -22.10 -28.73 -18.04
N VAL A 11 -23.15 -28.04 -17.62
CA VAL A 11 -23.08 -26.63 -17.26
C VAL A 11 -22.25 -26.47 -15.97
N THR A 12 -22.42 -27.37 -15.00
CA THR A 12 -21.62 -27.39 -13.77
C THR A 12 -20.15 -27.66 -14.05
N ALA A 13 -19.83 -28.62 -14.95
CA ALA A 13 -18.46 -28.96 -15.33
C ALA A 13 -17.76 -27.80 -16.08
N VAL A 14 -18.46 -27.13 -17.00
CA VAL A 14 -17.92 -25.96 -17.71
C VAL A 14 -17.67 -24.80 -16.73
N GLY A 15 -18.60 -24.52 -15.82
CA GLY A 15 -18.42 -23.48 -14.79
C GLY A 15 -17.22 -23.76 -13.89
N ALA A 16 -17.04 -25.01 -13.46
CA ALA A 16 -15.89 -25.42 -12.66
C ALA A 16 -14.55 -25.28 -13.43
N ALA A 17 -14.52 -25.65 -14.70
CA ALA A 17 -13.34 -25.50 -15.55
C ALA A 17 -12.95 -24.03 -15.76
N VAL A 18 -13.91 -23.14 -16.02
CA VAL A 18 -13.69 -21.69 -16.16
C VAL A 18 -13.20 -21.09 -14.83
N GLY A 19 -13.78 -21.48 -13.70
CA GLY A 19 -13.34 -21.04 -12.38
C GLY A 19 -11.90 -21.48 -12.06
N ALA A 20 -11.56 -22.74 -12.37
CA ALA A 20 -10.20 -23.27 -12.19
C ALA A 20 -9.18 -22.54 -13.08
N ALA A 21 -9.52 -22.29 -14.36
CA ALA A 21 -8.67 -21.54 -15.27
C ALA A 21 -8.47 -20.09 -14.81
N GLY A 22 -9.54 -19.42 -14.35
CA GLY A 22 -9.47 -18.07 -13.75
C GLY A 22 -8.57 -18.01 -12.52
N LEU A 23 -8.67 -18.99 -11.63
CA LEU A 23 -7.81 -19.08 -10.44
C LEU A 23 -6.36 -19.36 -10.81
N ALA A 24 -6.10 -20.26 -11.77
CA ALA A 24 -4.75 -20.54 -12.28
C ALA A 24 -4.12 -19.29 -12.91
N TYR A 25 -4.89 -18.51 -13.67
CA TYR A 25 -4.46 -17.22 -14.22
C TYR A 25 -4.14 -16.22 -13.08
N ALA A 26 -5.06 -16.07 -12.13
CA ALA A 26 -4.93 -15.10 -11.02
C ALA A 26 -3.71 -15.39 -10.14
N ALA A 27 -3.45 -16.66 -9.79
CA ALA A 27 -2.33 -17.07 -8.95
C ALA A 27 -1.01 -17.26 -9.74
N GLY A 28 -1.08 -17.83 -10.92
CA GLY A 28 0.10 -18.22 -11.72
C GLY A 28 0.66 -17.08 -12.56
N PHE A 29 -0.19 -16.25 -13.11
CA PHE A 29 0.20 -15.22 -14.06
C PHE A 29 0.03 -13.80 -13.49
N GLU A 30 -1.19 -13.38 -13.15
CA GLU A 30 -1.44 -11.97 -12.82
C GLU A 30 -0.74 -11.53 -11.53
N ALA A 31 -0.76 -12.36 -10.47
CA ALA A 31 -0.05 -12.08 -9.22
C ALA A 31 1.48 -11.91 -9.37
N ARG A 32 2.03 -12.25 -10.55
CA ARG A 32 3.45 -12.14 -10.89
C ARG A 32 3.70 -11.19 -12.07
N SER A 33 2.67 -10.47 -12.52
CA SER A 33 2.74 -9.51 -13.64
C SER A 33 2.98 -8.10 -13.09
N PHE A 34 4.17 -7.89 -12.52
CA PHE A 34 4.56 -6.61 -11.90
C PHE A 34 4.51 -5.46 -12.89
N ARG A 35 3.97 -4.32 -12.47
CA ARG A 35 3.80 -3.13 -13.31
C ARG A 35 4.38 -1.90 -12.66
N LEU A 36 4.97 -1.04 -13.46
CA LEU A 36 5.31 0.33 -13.10
C LEU A 36 4.18 1.26 -13.55
N ARG A 37 3.50 1.88 -12.59
CA ARG A 37 2.55 2.96 -12.85
C ARG A 37 3.27 4.30 -12.82
N ARG A 38 2.86 5.22 -13.68
CA ARG A 38 3.37 6.60 -13.69
C ARG A 38 2.20 7.55 -13.47
N VAL A 39 2.35 8.48 -12.50
CA VAL A 39 1.30 9.42 -12.09
C VAL A 39 1.92 10.80 -11.93
N THR A 40 1.27 11.84 -12.44
CA THR A 40 1.69 13.24 -12.23
C THR A 40 0.79 13.88 -11.18
N VAL A 41 1.38 14.59 -10.21
CA VAL A 41 0.66 15.24 -9.12
C VAL A 41 1.09 16.70 -9.02
N PRO A 42 0.18 17.69 -9.23
CA PRO A 42 0.49 19.11 -9.19
C PRO A 42 0.41 19.65 -7.76
N VAL A 43 1.50 19.50 -6.98
CA VAL A 43 1.54 19.86 -5.54
C VAL A 43 2.71 20.75 -5.15
N LEU A 44 3.73 20.87 -5.99
CA LEU A 44 4.87 21.73 -5.72
C LEU A 44 4.55 23.21 -5.96
N PRO A 45 5.33 24.15 -5.42
CA PRO A 45 5.23 25.56 -5.77
C PRO A 45 5.38 25.78 -7.28
N HIS A 46 4.75 26.88 -7.78
CA HIS A 46 4.86 27.26 -9.19
C HIS A 46 6.35 27.44 -9.59
N GLY A 47 6.74 26.87 -10.73
CA GLY A 47 8.11 26.95 -11.22
C GLY A 47 9.12 26.02 -10.56
N ALA A 48 8.72 25.23 -9.55
CA ALA A 48 9.59 24.26 -8.93
C ALA A 48 10.00 23.15 -9.91
N ARG A 49 11.23 22.66 -9.78
CA ARG A 49 11.71 21.49 -10.52
C ARG A 49 10.82 20.26 -10.21
N PRO A 50 10.37 19.51 -11.22
CA PRO A 50 9.67 18.27 -10.98
C PRO A 50 10.48 17.28 -10.14
N LEU A 51 9.85 16.61 -9.18
CA LEU A 51 10.45 15.57 -8.36
C LEU A 51 9.86 14.21 -8.71
N ARG A 52 10.73 13.20 -8.77
CA ARG A 52 10.37 11.81 -9.07
C ARG A 52 10.38 11.00 -7.79
N VAL A 53 9.22 10.57 -7.35
CA VAL A 53 9.02 9.82 -6.10
C VAL A 53 8.66 8.38 -6.45
N LEU A 54 9.42 7.42 -5.98
CA LEU A 54 9.10 6.01 -6.13
C LEU A 54 8.35 5.54 -4.86
N GLN A 55 7.06 5.31 -4.98
CA GLN A 55 6.28 4.72 -3.89
C GLN A 55 6.26 3.20 -4.02
N VAL A 56 6.88 2.52 -3.05
CA VAL A 56 6.89 1.06 -2.88
C VAL A 56 6.01 0.71 -1.69
N SER A 57 5.15 -0.29 -1.85
CA SER A 57 4.16 -0.68 -0.82
C SER A 57 3.83 -2.15 -0.92
N ASP A 58 3.44 -2.75 0.19
CA ASP A 58 2.83 -4.07 0.25
C ASP A 58 3.65 -5.11 -0.55
N ILE A 59 4.93 -5.19 -0.25
CA ILE A 59 5.85 -6.13 -0.92
C ILE A 59 5.44 -7.56 -0.60
N HIS A 60 5.04 -7.82 0.66
CA HIS A 60 4.68 -9.15 1.13
C HIS A 60 5.67 -10.21 0.67
N MET A 61 6.94 -10.01 1.00
CA MET A 61 7.99 -10.93 0.61
C MET A 61 7.79 -12.29 1.28
N VAL A 62 7.92 -13.32 0.47
CA VAL A 62 8.01 -14.72 0.90
C VAL A 62 9.30 -15.28 0.35
N SER A 63 9.98 -16.14 1.10
CA SER A 63 11.24 -16.73 0.70
C SER A 63 11.18 -17.39 -0.68
N GLY A 64 12.21 -17.16 -1.50
CA GLY A 64 12.33 -17.73 -2.85
C GLY A 64 11.65 -16.93 -3.96
N GLN A 65 11.10 -15.75 -3.73
CA GLN A 65 10.45 -14.92 -4.76
C GLN A 65 11.44 -14.16 -5.67
N ARG A 66 12.35 -14.89 -6.32
CA ARG A 66 13.44 -14.34 -7.15
C ARG A 66 13.00 -13.33 -8.21
N LYS A 67 11.85 -13.58 -8.89
CA LYS A 67 11.32 -12.66 -9.92
C LYS A 67 10.92 -11.32 -9.34
N LYS A 68 10.22 -11.31 -8.19
CA LYS A 68 9.83 -10.09 -7.47
C LYS A 68 11.06 -9.31 -7.02
N ARG A 69 12.02 -9.99 -6.39
CA ARG A 69 13.28 -9.41 -5.94
C ARG A 69 14.03 -8.72 -7.08
N ALA A 70 14.31 -9.45 -8.17
CA ALA A 70 15.01 -8.88 -9.32
C ALA A 70 14.26 -7.70 -9.96
N TRP A 71 12.93 -7.74 -9.97
CA TRP A 71 12.12 -6.63 -10.47
C TRP A 71 12.22 -5.41 -9.56
N LEU A 72 12.13 -5.56 -8.23
CA LEU A 72 12.30 -4.45 -7.28
C LEU A 72 13.69 -3.81 -7.41
N GLN A 73 14.76 -4.62 -7.48
CA GLN A 73 16.12 -4.14 -7.70
C GLN A 73 16.24 -3.31 -8.99
N SER A 74 15.57 -3.74 -10.07
CA SER A 74 15.60 -3.03 -11.36
C SER A 74 15.01 -1.62 -11.32
N LEU A 75 14.16 -1.32 -10.32
CA LEU A 75 13.51 -0.02 -10.17
C LEU A 75 14.50 1.11 -9.83
N ALA A 76 15.67 0.79 -9.28
CA ALA A 76 16.74 1.77 -9.06
C ALA A 76 17.17 2.45 -10.36
N GLY A 77 17.09 1.75 -11.50
CA GLY A 77 17.34 2.32 -12.84
C GLY A 77 16.38 3.47 -13.22
N LEU A 78 15.29 3.65 -12.50
CA LEU A 78 14.40 4.80 -12.64
C LEU A 78 15.01 6.08 -12.09
N ARG A 79 16.03 6.00 -11.21
CA ARG A 79 16.71 7.13 -10.57
C ARG A 79 15.72 8.10 -9.93
N PRO A 80 14.91 7.66 -8.94
CA PRO A 80 14.00 8.56 -8.23
C PRO A 80 14.79 9.62 -7.44
N ASP A 81 14.19 10.79 -7.21
CA ASP A 81 14.75 11.77 -6.29
C ASP A 81 14.66 11.29 -4.84
N PHE A 82 13.61 10.55 -4.51
CA PHE A 82 13.49 9.82 -3.24
C PHE A 82 12.50 8.66 -3.32
N VAL A 83 12.56 7.78 -2.31
CA VAL A 83 11.70 6.60 -2.19
C VAL A 83 10.77 6.76 -1.00
N VAL A 84 9.50 6.34 -1.12
CA VAL A 84 8.55 6.24 -0.03
C VAL A 84 8.11 4.78 0.10
N ASN A 85 8.47 4.13 1.20
CA ASN A 85 8.00 2.80 1.54
C ASN A 85 6.82 2.91 2.51
N THR A 86 5.64 2.47 2.08
CA THR A 86 4.42 2.57 2.87
C THR A 86 4.08 1.28 3.62
N GLY A 87 5.06 0.38 3.84
CA GLY A 87 4.93 -0.78 4.72
C GLY A 87 4.38 -2.05 4.09
N ASP A 88 4.12 -3.04 4.94
CA ASP A 88 3.75 -4.42 4.60
C ASP A 88 4.79 -5.11 3.70
N ASN A 89 6.06 -5.04 4.12
CA ASN A 89 7.18 -5.62 3.38
C ASN A 89 7.23 -7.15 3.53
N LEU A 90 6.77 -7.70 4.65
CA LEU A 90 6.89 -9.12 5.01
C LEU A 90 5.57 -9.89 4.83
N SER A 91 5.66 -11.13 4.39
CA SER A 91 4.67 -12.20 4.56
C SER A 91 5.28 -13.51 5.07
N ASP A 92 6.56 -13.47 5.41
CA ASP A 92 7.33 -14.58 5.96
C ASP A 92 8.38 -14.00 6.90
N PRO A 93 8.43 -14.42 8.19
CA PRO A 93 9.44 -13.91 9.13
C PRO A 93 10.87 -14.19 8.67
N GLU A 94 11.10 -15.23 7.88
CA GLU A 94 12.42 -15.59 7.35
C GLU A 94 12.83 -14.75 6.12
N ALA A 95 11.92 -13.94 5.56
CA ALA A 95 12.17 -13.19 4.32
C ALA A 95 12.82 -11.82 4.53
N VAL A 96 13.19 -11.43 5.75
CA VAL A 96 13.87 -10.15 6.02
C VAL A 96 15.11 -9.95 5.13
N PRO A 97 16.04 -10.93 5.03
CA PRO A 97 17.21 -10.76 4.16
C PRO A 97 16.83 -10.56 2.70
N GLU A 98 15.77 -11.21 2.22
CA GLU A 98 15.29 -11.06 0.84
C GLU A 98 14.62 -9.71 0.57
N VAL A 99 13.95 -9.12 1.58
CA VAL A 99 13.42 -7.74 1.50
C VAL A 99 14.58 -6.76 1.40
N LEU A 100 15.58 -6.88 2.27
CA LEU A 100 16.74 -5.99 2.27
C LEU A 100 17.55 -6.11 0.97
N ASP A 101 17.75 -7.32 0.46
CA ASP A 101 18.39 -7.52 -0.85
C ASP A 101 17.55 -6.93 -2.00
N ALA A 102 16.22 -7.07 -1.95
CA ALA A 102 15.33 -6.51 -2.96
C ALA A 102 15.32 -4.97 -2.99
N LEU A 103 15.40 -4.33 -1.81
CA LEU A 103 15.39 -2.88 -1.66
C LEU A 103 16.80 -2.26 -1.68
N GLY A 104 17.87 -3.08 -1.55
CA GLY A 104 19.25 -2.60 -1.47
C GLY A 104 19.61 -1.51 -2.48
N PRO A 105 19.40 -1.71 -3.79
CA PRO A 105 19.69 -0.66 -4.78
C PRO A 105 18.79 0.58 -4.66
N LEU A 106 17.61 0.48 -4.05
CA LEU A 106 16.74 1.63 -3.79
C LEU A 106 17.16 2.39 -2.53
N MET A 107 17.80 1.73 -1.58
CA MET A 107 18.33 2.36 -0.37
C MET A 107 19.54 3.26 -0.65
N GLU A 108 20.09 3.25 -1.87
CA GLU A 108 21.11 4.23 -2.31
C GLU A 108 20.50 5.64 -2.57
N PHE A 109 19.18 5.76 -2.63
CA PHE A 109 18.46 7.03 -2.77
C PHE A 109 17.93 7.49 -1.42
N PRO A 110 17.76 8.82 -1.20
CA PRO A 110 17.02 9.30 -0.04
C PRO A 110 15.66 8.61 0.09
N GLY A 111 15.24 8.30 1.30
CA GLY A 111 13.98 7.62 1.48
C GLY A 111 13.29 7.90 2.80
N VAL A 112 12.03 7.57 2.85
CA VAL A 112 11.20 7.60 4.05
C VAL A 112 10.36 6.34 4.13
N TYR A 113 10.00 5.90 5.33
CA TYR A 113 9.20 4.71 5.50
C TYR A 113 8.25 4.76 6.69
N VAL A 114 7.18 4.00 6.60
CA VAL A 114 6.33 3.55 7.70
C VAL A 114 6.17 2.04 7.63
N PHE A 115 5.83 1.40 8.74
CA PHE A 115 5.53 -0.02 8.77
C PHE A 115 4.03 -0.28 8.66
N GLY A 116 3.67 -1.47 8.14
CA GLY A 116 2.31 -1.99 8.13
C GLY A 116 2.17 -3.20 9.07
N SER A 117 0.95 -3.70 9.21
CA SER A 117 0.62 -4.78 10.14
C SER A 117 1.39 -6.08 9.88
N ASN A 118 1.71 -6.36 8.62
CA ASN A 118 2.47 -7.57 8.25
C ASN A 118 3.98 -7.42 8.45
N ASP A 119 4.48 -6.21 8.72
CA ASP A 119 5.86 -6.03 9.19
C ASP A 119 5.97 -6.47 10.66
N TYR A 120 4.96 -6.14 11.49
CA TYR A 120 4.95 -6.49 12.90
C TYR A 120 4.48 -7.92 13.20
N TYR A 121 3.54 -8.44 12.41
CA TYR A 121 2.84 -9.69 12.71
C TYR A 121 2.84 -10.64 11.52
N GLY A 122 3.14 -11.91 11.80
CA GLY A 122 3.09 -12.97 10.81
C GLY A 122 1.68 -13.14 10.23
N PRO A 123 1.58 -13.56 8.96
CA PRO A 123 0.32 -13.72 8.28
C PRO A 123 -0.53 -14.82 8.91
N LYS A 124 -1.84 -14.58 9.01
CA LYS A 124 -2.83 -15.55 9.49
C LYS A 124 -3.64 -16.12 8.33
N LEU A 125 -3.92 -17.42 8.41
CA LEU A 125 -4.90 -18.03 7.51
C LEU A 125 -6.28 -17.49 7.86
N ARG A 126 -6.89 -16.76 6.94
CA ARG A 126 -8.25 -16.22 7.07
C ARG A 126 -9.11 -16.70 5.92
N ASN A 127 -10.39 -16.95 6.19
CA ASN A 127 -11.35 -17.25 5.14
C ASN A 127 -11.55 -15.99 4.26
N PRO A 128 -11.18 -16.01 2.96
CA PRO A 128 -11.30 -14.84 2.09
C PRO A 128 -12.76 -14.40 1.88
N GLY A 129 -13.73 -15.30 2.06
CA GLY A 129 -15.16 -14.97 2.00
C GLY A 129 -15.64 -14.09 3.16
N ARG A 130 -14.85 -13.97 4.23
CA ARG A 130 -15.21 -13.16 5.39
C ARG A 130 -15.39 -11.68 5.04
N TYR A 131 -14.50 -11.11 4.24
CA TYR A 131 -14.58 -9.70 3.80
C TYR A 131 -15.88 -9.40 3.02
N LEU A 132 -16.29 -10.35 2.16
CA LEU A 132 -17.56 -10.22 1.44
C LEU A 132 -18.77 -10.32 2.38
N LEU A 133 -18.73 -11.23 3.34
CA LEU A 133 -19.80 -11.39 4.35
C LEU A 133 -19.89 -10.16 5.27
N GLU A 134 -18.77 -9.61 5.70
CA GLU A 134 -18.72 -8.40 6.53
C GLU A 134 -19.29 -7.19 5.77
N LYS A 135 -18.98 -7.04 4.47
CA LYS A 135 -19.59 -6.01 3.62
C LYS A 135 -21.10 -6.16 3.51
N ILE A 136 -21.59 -7.39 3.25
CA ILE A 136 -23.04 -7.68 3.17
C ILE A 136 -23.73 -7.38 4.51
N GLN A 137 -23.05 -7.55 5.64
CA GLN A 137 -23.56 -7.27 6.99
C GLN A 137 -23.40 -5.79 7.40
N GLY A 138 -22.91 -4.92 6.52
CA GLY A 138 -22.66 -3.51 6.84
C GLY A 138 -21.51 -3.28 7.84
N LYS A 139 -20.70 -4.30 8.09
CA LYS A 139 -19.52 -4.23 8.96
C LYS A 139 -18.32 -3.86 8.09
N HIS A 140 -18.11 -2.56 7.90
CA HIS A 140 -16.91 -2.07 7.21
C HIS A 140 -15.72 -2.28 8.14
N GLY A 141 -14.81 -3.19 7.81
CA GLY A 141 -13.43 -3.33 8.29
C GLY A 141 -13.02 -2.88 9.70
N LEU A 142 -14.01 -2.54 10.54
CA LEU A 142 -13.86 -1.85 11.83
C LEU A 142 -13.23 -2.71 12.94
N ASN A 143 -13.05 -3.98 12.70
CA ASN A 143 -12.33 -4.84 13.62
C ASN A 143 -10.85 -4.85 13.23
N GLY A 144 -10.18 -3.71 13.37
CA GLY A 144 -8.73 -3.65 13.47
C GLY A 144 -8.32 -4.73 14.46
N ASN A 145 -7.66 -5.77 13.95
CA ASN A 145 -7.36 -6.91 14.78
C ASN A 145 -6.25 -6.52 15.72
N GLU A 146 -6.62 -6.27 16.96
CA GLU A 146 -5.62 -6.45 18.02
C GLU A 146 -5.02 -7.84 17.84
N PRO A 147 -3.70 -8.00 18.02
CA PRO A 147 -3.06 -9.29 17.87
C PRO A 147 -3.77 -10.24 18.84
N ALA A 148 -4.46 -11.24 18.29
CA ALA A 148 -5.04 -12.28 19.12
C ALA A 148 -3.92 -13.01 19.85
N VAL A 149 -4.18 -13.51 21.05
CA VAL A 149 -3.26 -14.34 21.81
C VAL A 149 -2.68 -15.43 20.89
N GLY A 150 -1.34 -15.56 20.84
CA GLY A 150 -0.64 -16.54 20.00
C GLY A 150 -0.24 -16.03 18.59
N VAL A 151 -0.24 -14.72 18.35
CA VAL A 151 0.28 -14.16 17.10
C VAL A 151 1.80 -14.27 17.05
N VAL A 152 2.31 -14.78 15.93
CA VAL A 152 3.74 -14.75 15.63
C VAL A 152 4.15 -13.30 15.35
N HIS A 153 5.12 -12.79 16.09
CA HIS A 153 5.76 -11.51 15.80
C HIS A 153 6.79 -11.70 14.68
N ASN A 154 6.77 -10.84 13.71
CA ASN A 154 7.82 -10.79 12.69
C ASN A 154 9.05 -10.04 13.24
N PRO A 155 10.25 -10.41 12.82
CA PRO A 155 11.48 -9.69 13.17
C PRO A 155 11.60 -8.43 12.29
N TRP A 156 10.86 -7.36 12.60
CA TRP A 156 10.86 -6.12 11.83
C TRP A 156 12.04 -5.21 12.17
N GLU A 157 12.63 -5.38 13.37
CA GLU A 157 13.72 -4.54 13.86
C GLU A 157 14.96 -4.56 12.95
N PRO A 158 15.42 -5.69 12.40
CA PRO A 158 16.52 -5.67 11.44
C PRO A 158 16.23 -4.90 10.17
N MET A 159 14.95 -4.82 9.72
CA MET A 159 14.59 -3.96 8.59
C MET A 159 14.66 -2.48 8.96
N ARG A 160 14.16 -2.11 10.16
CA ARG A 160 14.29 -0.75 10.68
C ARG A 160 15.77 -0.34 10.72
N ASP A 161 16.59 -1.16 11.35
CA ASP A 161 18.00 -0.86 11.54
C ASP A 161 18.73 -0.68 10.19
N ALA A 162 18.42 -1.52 9.20
CA ALA A 162 18.99 -1.39 7.86
C ALA A 162 18.48 -0.15 7.10
N PHE A 163 17.20 0.21 7.23
CA PHE A 163 16.65 1.44 6.63
C PHE A 163 17.25 2.68 7.29
N ASP A 164 17.38 2.70 8.62
CA ASP A 164 17.98 3.79 9.38
C ASP A 164 19.48 3.94 9.03
N GLU A 165 20.23 2.82 8.88
CA GLU A 165 21.63 2.79 8.46
C GLU A 165 21.80 3.34 7.03
N ALA A 166 20.85 3.07 6.15
CA ALA A 166 20.80 3.64 4.80
C ALA A 166 20.42 5.14 4.78
N GLY A 167 20.09 5.72 5.92
CA GLY A 167 19.68 7.14 6.05
C GLY A 167 18.21 7.39 5.67
N TRP A 168 17.39 6.36 5.58
CA TRP A 168 15.96 6.53 5.40
C TRP A 168 15.30 7.02 6.69
N LEU A 169 14.35 7.94 6.58
CA LEU A 169 13.65 8.50 7.72
C LEU A 169 12.50 7.57 8.16
N ASN A 170 12.56 7.12 9.41
CA ASN A 170 11.44 6.44 10.05
C ASN A 170 10.34 7.45 10.36
N LEU A 171 9.17 7.26 9.78
CA LEU A 171 8.02 8.13 9.98
C LEU A 171 6.93 7.50 10.87
N THR A 172 7.26 6.46 11.63
CA THR A 172 6.32 5.79 12.53
C THR A 172 5.90 6.72 13.68
N ASN A 173 4.73 7.38 13.56
CA ASN A 173 4.24 8.43 14.44
C ASN A 173 5.29 9.53 14.66
N THR A 174 5.93 9.98 13.59
CA THR A 174 6.96 11.02 13.69
C THR A 174 7.02 11.88 12.43
N ARG A 175 7.80 12.93 12.48
CA ARG A 175 8.01 13.91 11.41
C ARG A 175 9.45 13.83 10.93
N GLY A 176 9.69 14.23 9.69
CA GLY A 176 11.02 14.27 9.10
C GLY A 176 11.11 15.20 7.91
N ARG A 177 12.33 15.48 7.44
CA ARG A 177 12.60 16.35 6.29
C ARG A 177 13.65 15.74 5.39
N LEU A 178 13.46 15.88 4.08
CA LEU A 178 14.48 15.66 3.06
C LEU A 178 14.81 16.98 2.35
N LYS A 179 16.09 17.23 2.15
CA LYS A 179 16.58 18.35 1.34
C LYS A 179 17.13 17.79 0.01
N LEU A 180 16.52 18.18 -1.09
CA LEU A 180 16.75 17.62 -2.43
C LEU A 180 17.04 18.76 -3.42
N ASP A 181 18.32 19.02 -3.70
CA ASP A 181 18.75 20.03 -4.70
C ASP A 181 18.01 21.39 -4.57
N GLY A 182 17.92 21.91 -3.35
CA GLY A 182 17.30 23.18 -3.07
C GLY A 182 15.78 23.14 -2.81
N THR A 183 15.16 21.97 -2.91
CA THR A 183 13.76 21.74 -2.52
C THR A 183 13.71 21.04 -1.15
N GLU A 184 12.90 21.55 -0.24
CA GLU A 184 12.71 20.97 1.08
C GLU A 184 11.33 20.31 1.19
N ILE A 185 11.32 18.99 1.41
CA ILE A 185 10.10 18.21 1.59
C ILE A 185 9.98 17.79 3.06
N ALA A 186 8.90 18.20 3.70
CA ALA A 186 8.54 17.75 5.03
C ALA A 186 7.60 16.55 4.97
N PHE A 187 7.72 15.67 5.93
CA PHE A 187 6.89 14.48 6.06
C PHE A 187 6.32 14.38 7.46
N THR A 188 5.08 13.91 7.53
CA THR A 188 4.48 13.45 8.77
C THR A 188 3.92 12.06 8.52
N GLY A 189 4.37 11.09 9.30
CA GLY A 189 3.95 9.71 9.15
C GLY A 189 3.21 9.19 10.37
N LEU A 190 2.38 8.18 10.13
CA LEU A 190 1.67 7.44 11.17
C LEU A 190 2.08 5.97 11.16
N ASP A 191 2.13 5.37 12.36
CA ASP A 191 2.11 3.91 12.49
C ASP A 191 0.77 3.38 12.00
N ASP A 192 0.65 2.07 11.82
CA ASP A 192 -0.45 1.45 11.09
C ASP A 192 -1.83 1.62 11.76
N PRO A 193 -2.76 2.36 11.12
CA PRO A 193 -4.12 2.52 11.61
C PRO A 193 -4.92 1.20 11.62
N HIS A 194 -4.57 0.22 10.80
CA HIS A 194 -5.27 -1.06 10.73
C HIS A 194 -5.19 -1.83 12.04
N ILE A 195 -4.10 -1.71 12.76
CA ILE A 195 -3.86 -2.30 14.07
C ILE A 195 -3.92 -1.26 15.21
N LYS A 196 -4.48 -0.07 14.94
CA LYS A 196 -4.71 1.01 15.91
C LYS A 196 -3.43 1.50 16.60
N ARG A 197 -2.33 1.56 15.85
CA ARG A 197 -1.05 2.09 16.34
C ARG A 197 -0.82 3.54 15.95
N ASP A 198 -1.67 4.11 15.09
CA ASP A 198 -1.64 5.51 14.67
C ASP A 198 -1.89 6.45 15.84
N ARG A 199 -0.99 7.43 16.02
CA ARG A 199 -1.04 8.42 17.10
C ARG A 199 -0.95 9.83 16.55
N TYR A 200 -1.98 10.24 15.81
CA TYR A 200 -1.98 11.54 15.13
C TYR A 200 -1.72 12.70 16.10
N ALA A 201 -2.26 12.63 17.31
CA ALA A 201 -2.07 13.66 18.34
C ALA A 201 -0.61 13.92 18.72
N GLU A 202 0.30 12.96 18.47
CA GLU A 202 1.74 13.12 18.74
C GLU A 202 2.47 13.91 17.64
N VAL A 203 1.83 14.07 16.45
CA VAL A 203 2.45 14.67 15.24
C VAL A 203 1.60 15.77 14.60
N GLN A 204 0.51 16.19 15.25
CA GLN A 204 -0.50 17.14 14.75
C GLN A 204 -0.03 18.61 14.84
N ASP A 205 0.86 19.02 13.96
CA ASP A 205 1.27 20.44 13.84
C ASP A 205 0.98 21.04 12.47
N GLY A 206 0.19 20.31 11.65
CA GLY A 206 -0.07 20.69 10.25
C GLY A 206 1.18 20.65 9.36
N PRO A 207 1.06 21.16 8.12
CA PRO A 207 2.16 21.30 7.17
C PRO A 207 3.28 22.16 7.77
N GLU A 208 4.52 21.75 7.52
CA GLU A 208 5.67 22.39 8.14
C GLU A 208 5.99 23.72 7.46
N THR A 209 6.04 24.79 8.27
CA THR A 209 6.39 26.13 7.80
C THR A 209 7.82 26.15 7.24
N GLY A 210 7.99 26.68 6.04
CA GLY A 210 9.29 26.77 5.36
C GLY A 210 9.65 25.58 4.50
N ALA A 211 8.89 24.48 4.53
CA ALA A 211 9.02 23.43 3.53
C ALA A 211 8.27 23.77 2.23
N ASP A 212 8.82 23.38 1.08
CA ASP A 212 8.17 23.57 -0.23
C ASP A 212 6.95 22.65 -0.41
N LEU A 213 6.95 21.51 0.27
CA LEU A 213 5.85 20.55 0.27
C LEU A 213 5.83 19.77 1.59
N SER A 214 4.64 19.57 2.16
CA SER A 214 4.43 18.62 3.26
C SER A 214 3.61 17.43 2.78
N ILE A 215 4.07 16.21 3.09
CA ILE A 215 3.45 14.95 2.66
C ILE A 215 3.04 14.14 3.89
N GLY A 216 1.77 13.73 3.95
CA GLY A 216 1.29 12.72 4.90
C GLY A 216 1.62 11.31 4.42
N VAL A 217 2.18 10.46 5.27
CA VAL A 217 2.51 9.07 4.93
C VAL A 217 1.86 8.13 5.94
N VAL A 218 1.10 7.16 5.47
CA VAL A 218 0.42 6.19 6.31
C VAL A 218 0.33 4.85 5.59
N HIS A 219 0.43 3.73 6.32
CA HIS A 219 0.26 2.43 5.69
C HIS A 219 -1.18 2.26 5.19
N ALA A 220 -2.16 2.24 6.10
CA ALA A 220 -3.55 1.96 5.76
C ALA A 220 -4.39 3.25 5.68
N PRO A 221 -5.11 3.51 4.56
CA PRO A 221 -5.85 4.74 4.31
C PRO A 221 -7.20 4.76 5.04
N TYR A 222 -7.21 4.63 6.38
CA TYR A 222 -8.41 4.80 7.17
C TYR A 222 -8.90 6.25 7.14
N LEU A 223 -10.21 6.46 7.03
CA LEU A 223 -10.81 7.78 6.90
C LEU A 223 -10.37 8.71 8.05
N ARG A 224 -10.30 8.22 9.29
CA ARG A 224 -9.85 9.03 10.44
C ARG A 224 -8.45 9.64 10.26
N SER A 225 -7.53 8.87 9.63
CA SER A 225 -6.17 9.35 9.36
C SER A 225 -6.15 10.29 8.16
N LEU A 226 -6.93 9.98 7.12
CA LEU A 226 -7.07 10.84 5.95
C LEU A 226 -7.73 12.17 6.31
N ASP A 227 -8.80 12.14 7.11
CA ASP A 227 -9.50 13.33 7.59
C ASP A 227 -8.55 14.21 8.41
N ALA A 228 -7.77 13.63 9.33
CA ALA A 228 -6.83 14.36 10.16
C ALA A 228 -5.76 15.07 9.31
N PHE A 229 -5.06 14.36 8.42
CA PHE A 229 -4.08 14.97 7.52
C PHE A 229 -4.69 16.05 6.63
N THR A 230 -5.89 15.79 6.08
CA THR A 230 -6.53 16.72 5.16
C THR A 230 -7.03 17.97 5.89
N ALA A 231 -7.66 17.83 7.06
CA ALA A 231 -8.13 18.95 7.86
C ALA A 231 -6.98 19.87 8.32
N ASP A 232 -5.81 19.27 8.59
CA ASP A 232 -4.59 20.04 8.92
C ASP A 232 -3.93 20.69 7.68
N GLY A 233 -4.42 20.42 6.46
CA GLY A 233 -3.99 21.11 5.24
C GLY A 233 -2.84 20.42 4.48
N TYR A 234 -2.54 19.13 4.72
CA TYR A 234 -1.56 18.40 3.92
C TYR A 234 -2.02 18.28 2.46
N PRO A 235 -1.24 18.75 1.47
CA PRO A 235 -1.67 18.73 0.08
C PRO A 235 -1.56 17.36 -0.59
N LEU A 236 -0.77 16.44 -0.03
CA LEU A 236 -0.56 15.09 -0.56
C LEU A 236 -0.48 14.08 0.59
N ILE A 237 -1.20 12.95 0.41
CA ILE A 237 -1.15 11.80 1.31
C ILE A 237 -0.79 10.56 0.49
N LEU A 238 0.15 9.75 0.97
CA LEU A 238 0.60 8.51 0.35
C LEU A 238 0.25 7.33 1.25
N ALA A 239 -0.43 6.31 0.68
CA ALA A 239 -0.88 5.13 1.41
C ALA A 239 -0.77 3.84 0.58
N GLY A 240 -0.89 2.69 1.26
CA GLY A 240 -0.90 1.34 0.70
C GLY A 240 -2.07 0.49 1.17
N HIS A 241 -1.78 -0.74 1.67
CA HIS A 241 -2.69 -1.63 2.41
C HIS A 241 -3.83 -2.29 1.63
N THR A 242 -4.48 -1.57 0.74
CA THR A 242 -5.73 -2.00 0.09
C THR A 242 -5.53 -3.09 -0.97
N HIS A 243 -4.29 -3.30 -1.42
CA HIS A 243 -3.96 -4.15 -2.57
C HIS A 243 -4.78 -3.84 -3.83
N GLY A 244 -5.34 -2.62 -3.93
CA GLY A 244 -6.24 -2.22 -5.00
C GLY A 244 -7.51 -3.06 -5.07
N GLY A 245 -7.94 -3.66 -3.94
CA GLY A 245 -9.04 -4.61 -3.84
C GLY A 245 -8.66 -6.05 -4.20
N GLN A 246 -7.42 -6.30 -4.63
CA GLN A 246 -6.80 -7.60 -4.96
C GLN A 246 -7.56 -8.44 -6.01
N LEU A 247 -8.86 -8.65 -5.85
CA LEU A 247 -9.77 -9.30 -6.79
C LEU A 247 -10.81 -8.28 -7.28
N CYS A 248 -10.66 -7.84 -8.52
CA CYS A 248 -11.55 -6.86 -9.12
C CYS A 248 -12.40 -7.51 -10.23
N ILE A 249 -13.58 -6.94 -10.47
CA ILE A 249 -14.36 -7.27 -11.65
C ILE A 249 -13.87 -6.38 -12.80
N PRO A 250 -13.50 -6.95 -13.96
CA PRO A 250 -13.13 -6.16 -15.12
C PRO A 250 -14.18 -5.09 -15.43
N PHE A 251 -13.73 -3.86 -15.69
CA PHE A 251 -14.55 -2.67 -15.96
C PHE A 251 -15.41 -2.14 -14.79
N TYR A 252 -15.59 -2.91 -13.71
CA TYR A 252 -16.32 -2.47 -12.52
C TYR A 252 -15.37 -2.01 -11.40
N GLY A 253 -14.24 -2.69 -11.21
CA GLY A 253 -13.27 -2.36 -10.16
C GLY A 253 -13.34 -3.28 -8.94
N ALA A 254 -12.89 -2.79 -7.81
CA ALA A 254 -12.80 -3.54 -6.55
C ALA A 254 -14.18 -3.81 -5.94
N LEU A 255 -14.37 -5.01 -5.40
CA LEU A 255 -15.61 -5.39 -4.71
C LEU A 255 -15.57 -5.02 -3.23
N VAL A 256 -14.39 -5.07 -2.62
CA VAL A 256 -14.19 -4.84 -1.19
C VAL A 256 -12.90 -4.08 -0.95
N THR A 257 -12.84 -3.37 0.17
CA THR A 257 -11.60 -2.87 0.77
C THR A 257 -11.41 -3.57 2.11
N ASN A 258 -10.21 -3.58 2.60
CA ASN A 258 -9.86 -4.08 3.93
C ASN A 258 -9.77 -2.95 4.98
N CYS A 259 -10.30 -1.77 4.66
CA CYS A 259 -10.44 -0.60 5.52
C CYS A 259 -11.79 0.09 5.26
N ASP A 260 -12.01 1.29 5.79
CA ASP A 260 -13.24 2.07 5.61
C ASP A 260 -13.22 3.00 4.39
N LEU A 261 -12.14 3.00 3.60
CA LEU A 261 -12.06 3.72 2.33
C LEU A 261 -13.04 3.11 1.31
N ASP A 262 -13.67 3.95 0.49
CA ASP A 262 -14.55 3.49 -0.59
C ASP A 262 -13.77 2.74 -1.69
N THR A 263 -14.48 1.84 -2.40
CA THR A 263 -13.90 0.95 -3.41
C THR A 263 -13.39 1.66 -4.65
N ASP A 264 -13.83 2.88 -4.92
CA ASP A 264 -13.41 3.64 -6.10
C ASP A 264 -12.02 4.28 -5.92
N ARG A 265 -11.60 4.45 -4.66
CA ARG A 265 -10.31 5.05 -4.29
C ARG A 265 -9.26 4.06 -3.80
N VAL A 266 -9.49 2.76 -3.91
CA VAL A 266 -8.58 1.72 -3.40
C VAL A 266 -7.21 1.67 -4.07
N LYS A 267 -7.01 2.39 -5.17
CA LYS A 267 -5.71 2.52 -5.85
C LYS A 267 -5.65 3.74 -6.76
N GLY A 268 -4.42 4.20 -6.99
CA GLY A 268 -4.14 5.33 -7.87
C GLY A 268 -4.37 6.66 -7.20
N LEU A 269 -4.40 7.72 -8.02
CA LEU A 269 -4.56 9.08 -7.56
C LEU A 269 -6.03 9.46 -7.47
N SER A 270 -6.42 9.97 -6.33
CA SER A 270 -7.74 10.55 -6.06
C SER A 270 -7.60 11.81 -5.21
N THR A 271 -8.70 12.32 -4.70
CA THR A 271 -8.69 13.43 -3.76
C THR A 271 -9.50 13.09 -2.52
N HIS A 272 -9.07 13.65 -1.38
CA HIS A 272 -9.78 13.56 -0.12
C HIS A 272 -10.12 14.97 0.36
N THR A 273 -11.31 15.14 0.95
CA THR A 273 -11.77 16.43 1.47
C THR A 273 -12.19 16.27 2.93
N ALA A 274 -11.70 17.15 3.78
CA ALA A 274 -12.10 17.23 5.19
C ALA A 274 -12.22 18.71 5.59
N GLY A 275 -13.40 19.12 6.07
CA GLY A 275 -13.71 20.54 6.25
C GLY A 275 -13.55 21.32 4.94
N ASP A 276 -12.84 22.44 5.00
CA ASP A 276 -12.57 23.30 3.86
C ASP A 276 -11.28 22.94 3.10
N HIS A 277 -10.59 21.87 3.54
CA HIS A 277 -9.32 21.44 2.96
C HIS A 277 -9.49 20.25 2.00
N ARG A 278 -8.60 20.19 1.01
CA ARG A 278 -8.54 19.12 0.02
C ARG A 278 -7.10 18.67 -0.19
N ALA A 279 -6.87 17.36 -0.11
CA ALA A 279 -5.60 16.72 -0.37
C ALA A 279 -5.67 15.82 -1.62
N TYR A 280 -4.55 15.68 -2.35
CA TYR A 280 -4.36 14.53 -3.20
C TYR A 280 -4.08 13.30 -2.34
N LEU A 281 -4.71 12.19 -2.67
CA LEU A 281 -4.50 10.89 -2.06
C LEU A 281 -3.99 9.93 -3.13
N HIS A 282 -2.80 9.38 -2.95
CA HIS A 282 -2.35 8.26 -3.78
C HIS A 282 -2.29 6.98 -2.95
N VAL A 283 -3.10 6.00 -3.35
CA VAL A 283 -3.10 4.66 -2.74
C VAL A 283 -2.42 3.69 -3.69
N SER A 284 -1.35 3.03 -3.22
CA SER A 284 -0.67 2.00 -3.98
C SER A 284 -1.48 0.69 -3.96
N ALA A 285 -1.57 0.01 -5.09
CA ALA A 285 -2.12 -1.35 -5.11
C ALA A 285 -1.12 -2.40 -4.61
N GLY A 286 0.10 -2.00 -4.29
CA GLY A 286 1.13 -2.87 -3.75
C GLY A 286 1.69 -3.90 -4.74
N CYS A 287 2.88 -4.40 -4.46
CA CYS A 287 3.58 -5.34 -5.34
C CYS A 287 3.56 -6.79 -4.83
N GLY A 288 2.83 -7.08 -3.76
CA GLY A 288 2.68 -8.42 -3.19
C GLY A 288 1.26 -8.89 -3.00
N THR A 289 1.15 -10.00 -2.34
CA THR A 289 -0.09 -10.62 -1.85
C THR A 289 0.22 -11.33 -0.53
N ASN A 290 -0.76 -11.44 0.35
CA ASN A 290 -0.58 -12.30 1.51
C ASN A 290 -0.26 -13.73 1.07
N ARG A 291 0.65 -14.44 1.81
CA ARG A 291 1.11 -15.78 1.44
C ARG A 291 -0.01 -16.83 1.34
N TYR A 292 -1.10 -16.64 2.08
CA TYR A 292 -2.25 -17.57 2.08
C TYR A 292 -3.31 -17.25 1.03
N THR A 293 -3.23 -16.06 0.39
CA THR A 293 -4.13 -15.66 -0.68
C THR A 293 -3.31 -15.08 -1.85
N PRO A 294 -2.43 -15.90 -2.48
CA PRO A 294 -1.49 -15.43 -3.49
C PRO A 294 -2.15 -15.26 -4.86
N VAL A 295 -3.24 -14.51 -4.91
CA VAL A 295 -4.06 -14.31 -6.12
C VAL A 295 -4.27 -12.83 -6.40
N ARG A 296 -4.26 -12.46 -7.68
CA ARG A 296 -4.68 -11.14 -8.17
C ARG A 296 -5.51 -11.31 -9.43
N PHE A 297 -6.62 -10.59 -9.55
CA PHE A 297 -7.46 -10.64 -10.74
C PHE A 297 -7.96 -9.25 -11.12
N ALA A 298 -7.73 -8.83 -12.37
CA ALA A 298 -7.96 -7.48 -12.90
C ALA A 298 -7.33 -6.36 -12.02
N CYS A 299 -6.29 -6.73 -11.26
CA CYS A 299 -5.55 -5.86 -10.35
C CYS A 299 -4.10 -6.34 -10.20
N PRO A 300 -3.27 -6.25 -11.24
CA PRO A 300 -1.89 -6.70 -11.20
C PRO A 300 -1.09 -5.95 -10.13
N PRO A 301 -0.03 -6.57 -9.55
CA PRO A 301 0.84 -5.91 -8.60
C PRO A 301 1.57 -4.73 -9.24
N GLU A 302 1.76 -3.65 -8.49
CA GLU A 302 2.36 -2.43 -9.01
C GLU A 302 3.25 -1.69 -8.01
N VAL A 303 4.19 -0.90 -8.55
CA VAL A 303 4.89 0.19 -7.88
C VAL A 303 4.59 1.46 -8.66
N THR A 304 4.49 2.59 -7.97
CA THR A 304 4.17 3.86 -8.63
C THR A 304 5.35 4.81 -8.62
N LEU A 305 5.71 5.32 -9.80
CA LEU A 305 6.56 6.49 -9.95
C LEU A 305 5.68 7.73 -10.07
N LEU A 306 5.62 8.50 -8.99
CA LEU A 306 4.95 9.80 -8.95
C LEU A 306 5.90 10.86 -9.50
N THR A 307 5.40 11.73 -10.36
CA THR A 307 6.09 12.96 -10.77
C THR A 307 5.36 14.13 -10.12
N LEU A 308 5.95 14.71 -9.08
CA LEU A 308 5.42 15.90 -8.43
C LEU A 308 5.82 17.11 -9.28
N VAL A 309 4.86 17.95 -9.62
CA VAL A 309 5.06 19.14 -10.47
C VAL A 309 4.48 20.38 -9.82
N GLY A 310 4.91 21.54 -10.30
CA GLY A 310 4.36 22.83 -9.87
C GLY A 310 2.85 22.91 -10.10
N ARG A 311 2.16 23.56 -9.19
CA ARG A 311 0.76 23.94 -9.38
C ARG A 311 0.69 24.93 -10.54
N GLY A 312 -0.34 24.79 -11.38
CA GLY A 312 -0.60 25.69 -12.48
C GLY A 312 -0.99 27.09 -12.04
#